data_ba6287a8444efd51a9c6ce777f8454f6
#
_entry.id   ba6287a8444efd51a9c6ce777f8454f6
#
_cell.length_a   1.000
_cell.length_b   1.000
_cell.length_c   1.000
_cell.angle_alpha   90.00
_cell.angle_beta   90.00
_cell.angle_gamma   90.00
#
_symmetry.space_group_name_H-M   'P 1'
#
loop_
_entity.id
_entity.type
_entity.pdbx_description
1 polymer ?
#
loop_
_entity_poly.entity_id
_entity_poly.type
_entity_poly.pdbx_seq_one_letter_code
_entity_poly.pdbx_strand_id
1 'polypeptide(L)'
;RRQTGSPPAGGARQPLPYEELAKLASSVVMLQVYDDQNQCYKTGSGVLINGSGYILTNFHVAAGGRYYGVLLEEETEVFYTDELIKYNQDLDLAILRMEKRRAPIPIYRGPEPLVRGQKVVAIGSPLGLFNTVSDGIISGFRTVGRRSMLQFTAPTSHGSSGGALLDLYGNLIGVITAGFDDGQNLNLAVDYQSILEFARGLL
;
A
#
# COMPACT_ATOMS: atom_id res chain seq x y z
N ARG A 1 -10.08 26.92 -47.87
CA ARG A 1 -10.69 25.95 -46.95
C ARG A 1 -9.57 25.40 -46.05
N ARG A 2 -9.50 25.84 -44.80
CA ARG A 2 -8.58 25.30 -43.80
C ARG A 2 -9.29 24.09 -43.15
N GLN A 3 -8.70 22.93 -43.29
CA GLN A 3 -9.12 21.74 -42.50
C GLN A 3 -8.62 21.93 -41.09
N THR A 4 -9.54 22.10 -40.16
CA THR A 4 -9.29 22.00 -38.74
C THR A 4 -9.25 20.52 -38.38
N GLY A 5 -8.05 19.94 -38.34
CA GLY A 5 -7.87 18.61 -37.81
C GLY A 5 -8.12 18.64 -36.29
N SER A 6 -9.12 17.90 -35.84
CA SER A 6 -9.31 17.62 -34.40
C SER A 6 -8.05 16.93 -33.84
N PRO A 7 -7.59 17.28 -32.63
CA PRO A 7 -6.49 16.56 -32.05
C PRO A 7 -6.89 15.08 -31.85
N PRO A 8 -5.94 14.13 -31.96
CA PRO A 8 -6.24 12.73 -31.73
C PRO A 8 -6.77 12.55 -30.34
N ALA A 9 -7.88 11.85 -30.21
CA ALA A 9 -8.42 11.42 -28.93
C ALA A 9 -7.30 10.70 -28.15
N GLY A 10 -7.00 11.17 -26.95
CA GLY A 10 -5.98 10.56 -26.11
C GLY A 10 -6.25 9.08 -25.99
N GLY A 11 -5.29 8.25 -26.41
CA GLY A 11 -5.42 6.81 -26.40
C GLY A 11 -5.79 6.35 -24.97
N ALA A 12 -6.83 5.54 -24.86
CA ALA A 12 -7.24 4.94 -23.60
C ALA A 12 -6.03 4.22 -22.99
N ARG A 13 -5.69 4.57 -21.74
CA ARG A 13 -4.57 3.95 -21.01
C ARG A 13 -4.83 2.44 -20.92
N GLN A 14 -3.89 1.63 -21.38
CA GLN A 14 -4.00 0.18 -21.37
C GLN A 14 -3.62 -0.38 -20.00
N PRO A 15 -4.32 -1.42 -19.50
CA PRO A 15 -3.88 -2.13 -18.30
C PRO A 15 -2.48 -2.72 -18.49
N LEU A 16 -1.69 -2.72 -17.41
CA LEU A 16 -0.38 -3.38 -17.40
C LEU A 16 -0.56 -4.90 -17.26
N PRO A 17 0.28 -5.71 -17.91
CA PRO A 17 0.32 -7.14 -17.63
C PRO A 17 0.78 -7.39 -16.19
N TYR A 18 0.41 -8.53 -15.60
CA TYR A 18 0.75 -8.86 -14.21
C TYR A 18 2.25 -8.86 -13.94
N GLU A 19 3.06 -9.26 -14.90
CA GLU A 19 4.52 -9.24 -14.79
C GLU A 19 5.07 -7.82 -14.59
N GLU A 20 4.45 -6.83 -15.21
CA GLU A 20 4.83 -5.41 -15.03
C GLU A 20 4.33 -4.88 -13.68
N LEU A 21 3.12 -5.26 -13.26
CA LEU A 21 2.60 -4.90 -11.94
C LEU A 21 3.45 -5.51 -10.82
N ALA A 22 3.93 -6.74 -10.99
CA ALA A 22 4.79 -7.41 -10.03
C ALA A 22 6.12 -6.69 -9.79
N LYS A 23 6.64 -5.95 -10.77
CA LYS A 23 7.84 -5.12 -10.61
C LYS A 23 7.68 -4.00 -9.60
N LEU A 24 6.44 -3.58 -9.31
CA LEU A 24 6.15 -2.59 -8.28
C LEU A 24 6.41 -3.12 -6.86
N ALA A 25 6.65 -4.41 -6.69
CA ALA A 25 7.09 -5.00 -5.44
C ALA A 25 8.40 -4.36 -4.92
N SER A 26 9.25 -3.83 -5.79
CA SER A 26 10.43 -3.07 -5.40
C SER A 26 10.12 -1.78 -4.61
N SER A 27 8.89 -1.31 -4.65
CA SER A 27 8.39 -0.15 -3.90
C SER A 27 7.50 -0.54 -2.71
N VAL A 28 7.40 -1.83 -2.43
CA VAL A 28 6.73 -2.37 -1.24
C VAL A 28 7.81 -2.96 -0.33
N VAL A 29 7.82 -2.51 0.91
CA VAL A 29 8.85 -2.88 1.89
C VAL A 29 8.31 -3.85 2.92
N MET A 30 9.19 -4.69 3.48
CA MET A 30 8.91 -5.41 4.71
C MET A 30 9.36 -4.54 5.88
N LEU A 31 8.52 -4.45 6.91
CA LEU A 31 8.80 -3.72 8.12
C LEU A 31 9.01 -4.68 9.29
N GLN A 32 10.09 -4.44 10.03
CA GLN A 32 10.35 -5.06 11.32
C GLN A 32 10.18 -3.98 12.39
N VAL A 33 9.44 -4.28 13.44
CA VAL A 33 9.16 -3.32 14.53
C VAL A 33 9.90 -3.76 15.78
N TYR A 34 10.76 -2.89 16.29
CA TYR A 34 11.63 -3.16 17.44
C TYR A 34 11.17 -2.43 18.69
N ASP A 35 11.31 -3.10 19.82
CA ASP A 35 11.04 -2.56 21.16
C ASP A 35 12.27 -1.89 21.79
N ASP A 36 12.13 -1.44 23.04
CA ASP A 36 13.19 -0.81 23.83
C ASP A 36 14.37 -1.74 24.13
N GLN A 37 14.18 -3.04 23.98
CA GLN A 37 15.19 -4.08 24.25
C GLN A 37 15.86 -4.57 22.97
N ASN A 38 15.66 -3.85 21.86
CA ASN A 38 16.16 -4.21 20.53
C ASN A 38 15.64 -5.57 20.03
N GLN A 39 14.44 -5.95 20.46
CA GLN A 39 13.78 -7.16 19.98
C GLN A 39 12.77 -6.81 18.90
N CYS A 40 12.86 -7.50 17.76
CA CYS A 40 11.82 -7.47 16.75
C CYS A 40 10.61 -8.27 17.25
N TYR A 41 9.52 -7.59 17.57
CA TYR A 41 8.35 -8.24 18.15
C TYR A 41 7.16 -8.33 17.21
N LYS A 42 7.20 -7.64 16.10
CA LYS A 42 6.22 -7.79 15.01
C LYS A 42 6.79 -7.39 13.67
N THR A 43 6.15 -7.85 12.61
CA THR A 43 6.47 -7.51 11.22
C THR A 43 5.21 -7.05 10.50
N GLY A 44 5.40 -6.34 9.41
CA GLY A 44 4.34 -5.89 8.51
C GLY A 44 4.93 -5.48 7.18
N SER A 45 4.14 -4.77 6.41
CA SER A 45 4.51 -4.24 5.11
C SER A 45 4.34 -2.72 5.07
N GLY A 46 4.91 -2.09 4.06
CA GLY A 46 4.74 -0.66 3.80
C GLY A 46 4.91 -0.35 2.33
N VAL A 47 4.44 0.81 1.92
CA VAL A 47 4.46 1.27 0.54
C VAL A 47 5.19 2.58 0.43
N LEU A 48 6.17 2.67 -0.45
CA LEU A 48 6.83 3.93 -0.77
C LEU A 48 5.89 4.83 -1.57
N ILE A 49 5.59 6.02 -1.03
CA ILE A 49 4.60 6.94 -1.60
C ILE A 49 5.18 8.22 -2.17
N ASN A 50 6.45 8.49 -1.93
CA ASN A 50 7.18 9.58 -2.58
C ASN A 50 8.66 9.27 -2.74
N GLY A 51 9.35 10.09 -3.54
CA GLY A 51 10.78 9.92 -3.81
C GLY A 51 11.72 10.28 -2.66
N SER A 52 11.19 10.76 -1.53
CA SER A 52 11.99 11.18 -0.35
C SER A 52 12.09 10.11 0.73
N GLY A 53 11.61 8.89 0.46
CA GLY A 53 11.69 7.76 1.39
C GLY A 53 10.54 7.66 2.37
N TYR A 54 9.40 8.30 2.11
CA TYR A 54 8.20 8.14 2.93
C TYR A 54 7.52 6.80 2.68
N ILE A 55 7.25 6.09 3.77
CA ILE A 55 6.66 4.75 3.77
C ILE A 55 5.29 4.83 4.43
N LEU A 56 4.24 4.52 3.67
CA LEU A 56 2.89 4.40 4.19
C LEU A 56 2.66 2.97 4.71
N THR A 57 2.11 2.85 5.90
CA THR A 57 1.76 1.57 6.53
C THR A 57 0.52 1.72 7.41
N ASN A 58 0.09 0.67 8.07
CA ASN A 58 -0.95 0.76 9.08
C ASN A 58 -0.43 1.30 10.42
N PHE A 59 -1.29 2.02 11.13
CA PHE A 59 -0.99 2.45 12.49
C PHE A 59 -0.70 1.24 13.40
N HIS A 60 -1.53 0.19 13.34
CA HIS A 60 -1.33 -0.98 14.20
C HIS A 60 -0.02 -1.73 13.92
N VAL A 61 0.58 -1.59 12.73
CA VAL A 61 1.93 -2.10 12.43
C VAL A 61 2.98 -1.24 13.11
N ALA A 62 2.91 0.09 12.96
CA ALA A 62 3.92 1.01 13.49
C ALA A 62 3.80 1.26 15.00
N ALA A 63 2.62 1.07 15.58
CA ALA A 63 2.33 1.41 16.97
C ALA A 63 3.25 0.66 17.97
N GLY A 64 3.76 1.40 18.92
CA GLY A 64 4.63 0.86 19.99
C GLY A 64 6.07 0.59 19.57
N GLY A 65 6.42 0.83 18.30
CA GLY A 65 7.79 0.68 17.83
C GLY A 65 8.69 1.79 18.37
N ARG A 66 9.85 1.42 18.88
CA ARG A 66 10.91 2.36 19.20
C ARG A 66 11.69 2.76 17.95
N TYR A 67 11.95 1.79 17.10
CA TYR A 67 12.52 1.98 15.77
C TYR A 67 12.11 0.84 14.84
N TYR A 68 12.41 0.99 13.57
CA TYR A 68 11.93 0.11 12.51
C TYR A 68 13.07 -0.33 11.62
N GLY A 69 13.07 -1.62 11.24
CA GLY A 69 13.90 -2.15 10.18
C GLY A 69 13.12 -2.17 8.87
N VAL A 70 13.68 -1.62 7.82
CA VAL A 70 13.09 -1.56 6.48
C VAL A 70 13.89 -2.48 5.56
N LEU A 71 13.24 -3.51 5.04
CA LEU A 71 13.82 -4.44 4.08
C LEU A 71 13.27 -4.11 2.70
N LEU A 72 14.19 -3.85 1.78
CA LEU A 72 13.88 -3.60 0.37
C LEU A 72 14.14 -4.86 -0.44
N GLU A 73 13.30 -5.11 -1.45
CA GLU A 73 13.51 -6.21 -2.39
C GLU A 73 14.89 -6.07 -3.06
N GLU A 74 15.57 -7.20 -3.26
CA GLU A 74 16.92 -7.31 -3.86
C GLU A 74 18.05 -6.62 -3.06
N GLU A 75 17.76 -6.07 -1.89
CA GLU A 75 18.79 -5.54 -0.98
C GLU A 75 19.08 -6.56 0.13
N THR A 76 20.35 -6.69 0.47
CA THR A 76 20.77 -7.56 1.58
C THR A 76 20.87 -6.82 2.91
N GLU A 77 20.94 -5.49 2.85
CA GLU A 77 21.07 -4.61 4.01
C GLU A 77 19.70 -4.19 4.52
N VAL A 78 19.54 -4.17 5.84
CA VAL A 78 18.37 -3.62 6.53
C VAL A 78 18.62 -2.14 6.81
N PHE A 79 17.67 -1.28 6.42
CA PHE A 79 17.73 0.15 6.70
C PHE A 79 16.94 0.43 7.97
N TYR A 80 17.56 1.00 8.97
CA TYR A 80 16.91 1.33 10.25
C TYR A 80 16.48 2.79 10.30
N THR A 81 15.31 3.05 10.86
CA THR A 81 14.79 4.40 11.07
C THR A 81 13.94 4.45 12.35
N ASP A 82 13.96 5.58 13.02
CA ASP A 82 13.05 5.93 14.12
C ASP A 82 12.12 7.09 13.76
N GLU A 83 12.12 7.50 12.50
CA GLU A 83 11.30 8.62 12.00
C GLU A 83 9.86 8.19 11.73
N LEU A 84 9.01 8.30 12.73
CA LEU A 84 7.56 8.24 12.58
C LEU A 84 7.05 9.67 12.32
N ILE A 85 6.71 9.96 11.06
CA ILE A 85 6.37 11.31 10.60
C ILE A 85 4.95 11.71 11.00
N LYS A 86 4.01 10.78 10.83
CA LYS A 86 2.60 11.02 11.06
C LYS A 86 1.86 9.71 11.29
N TYR A 87 0.83 9.76 12.12
CA TYR A 87 -0.09 8.63 12.27
C TYR A 87 -1.51 9.10 12.56
N ASN A 88 -2.46 8.24 12.25
CA ASN A 88 -3.88 8.42 12.60
C ASN A 88 -4.45 7.04 12.98
N GLN A 89 -4.80 6.89 14.25
CA GLN A 89 -5.31 5.64 14.77
C GLN A 89 -6.71 5.32 14.24
N ASP A 90 -7.56 6.33 14.06
CA ASP A 90 -8.92 6.13 13.55
C ASP A 90 -8.93 5.63 12.12
N LEU A 91 -7.98 6.08 11.30
CA LEU A 91 -7.80 5.62 9.91
C LEU A 91 -6.93 4.37 9.81
N ASP A 92 -6.25 3.99 10.88
CA ASP A 92 -5.23 2.93 10.88
C ASP A 92 -4.12 3.16 9.86
N LEU A 93 -3.62 4.39 9.77
CA LEU A 93 -2.55 4.80 8.86
C LEU A 93 -1.38 5.42 9.63
N ALA A 94 -0.18 5.17 9.14
CA ALA A 94 1.05 5.77 9.62
C ALA A 94 2.02 6.02 8.46
N ILE A 95 2.88 7.02 8.60
CA ILE A 95 3.97 7.30 7.68
C ILE A 95 5.29 7.31 8.44
N LEU A 96 6.18 6.42 8.01
CA LEU A 96 7.58 6.39 8.40
C LEU A 96 8.44 7.06 7.33
N ARG A 97 9.67 7.41 7.66
CA ARG A 97 10.63 7.90 6.68
C ARG A 97 11.97 7.16 6.84
N MET A 98 12.50 6.68 5.72
CA MET A 98 13.89 6.22 5.62
C MET A 98 14.71 7.18 4.75
N GLU A 99 16.01 7.24 4.95
CA GLU A 99 16.87 8.11 4.14
C GLU A 99 17.10 7.59 2.71
N LYS A 100 16.97 6.28 2.51
CA LYS A 100 17.12 5.65 1.20
C LYS A 100 15.99 6.07 0.25
N ARG A 101 16.37 6.58 -0.91
CA ARG A 101 15.40 6.96 -1.95
C ARG A 101 15.10 5.79 -2.89
N ARG A 102 13.83 5.61 -3.19
CA ARG A 102 13.31 4.61 -4.14
C ARG A 102 12.14 5.18 -4.90
N ALA A 103 11.84 4.58 -6.05
CA ALA A 103 10.66 4.94 -6.83
C ALA A 103 9.38 4.68 -6.04
N PRO A 104 8.46 5.65 -5.93
CA PRO A 104 7.20 5.47 -5.24
C PRO A 104 6.15 4.79 -6.12
N ILE A 105 5.11 4.25 -5.48
CA ILE A 105 3.87 3.87 -6.16
C ILE A 105 2.94 5.08 -6.13
N PRO A 106 2.44 5.55 -7.29
CA PRO A 106 1.52 6.67 -7.33
C PRO A 106 0.18 6.27 -6.71
N ILE A 107 -0.41 7.18 -5.93
CA ILE A 107 -1.75 6.97 -5.37
C ILE A 107 -2.78 7.31 -6.43
N TYR A 108 -3.82 6.49 -6.55
CA TYR A 108 -4.93 6.73 -7.47
C TYR A 108 -5.57 8.11 -7.22
N ARG A 109 -5.77 8.87 -8.28
CA ARG A 109 -6.38 10.21 -8.27
C ARG A 109 -7.39 10.41 -9.39
N GLY A 110 -7.76 9.30 -10.04
CA GLY A 110 -8.65 9.37 -11.19
C GLY A 110 -10.04 9.90 -10.87
N PRO A 111 -10.75 10.47 -11.87
CA PRO A 111 -12.11 10.99 -11.66
C PRO A 111 -13.13 9.86 -11.52
N GLU A 112 -12.83 8.67 -12.04
CA GLU A 112 -13.74 7.54 -12.02
C GLU A 112 -13.72 6.87 -10.64
N PRO A 113 -14.87 6.66 -10.00
CA PRO A 113 -14.92 5.91 -8.74
C PRO A 113 -14.55 4.44 -8.99
N LEU A 114 -13.95 3.81 -7.97
CA LEU A 114 -13.72 2.36 -7.99
C LEU A 114 -15.05 1.62 -7.94
N VAL A 115 -15.13 0.46 -8.59
CA VAL A 115 -16.36 -0.33 -8.71
C VAL A 115 -16.14 -1.79 -8.29
N ARG A 116 -17.20 -2.44 -7.82
CA ARG A 116 -17.17 -3.89 -7.55
C ARG A 116 -16.93 -4.67 -8.83
N GLY A 117 -16.12 -5.72 -8.74
CA GLY A 117 -15.72 -6.53 -9.87
C GLY A 117 -14.45 -6.05 -10.56
N GLN A 118 -13.97 -4.84 -10.23
CA GLN A 118 -12.71 -4.32 -10.75
C GLN A 118 -11.54 -5.20 -10.29
N LYS A 119 -10.66 -5.57 -11.23
CA LYS A 119 -9.47 -6.36 -10.92
C LYS A 119 -8.46 -5.57 -10.11
N VAL A 120 -7.82 -6.25 -9.17
CA VAL A 120 -6.81 -5.70 -8.27
C VAL A 120 -5.64 -6.66 -8.12
N VAL A 121 -4.50 -6.10 -7.73
CA VAL A 121 -3.30 -6.85 -7.37
C VAL A 121 -2.88 -6.44 -5.96
N ALA A 122 -2.61 -7.42 -5.12
CA ALA A 122 -2.12 -7.22 -3.75
C ALA A 122 -0.64 -7.57 -3.68
N ILE A 123 0.16 -6.70 -3.07
CA ILE A 123 1.59 -6.92 -2.83
C ILE A 123 1.87 -6.68 -1.35
N GLY A 124 2.48 -7.66 -0.69
CA GLY A 124 2.86 -7.57 0.71
C GLY A 124 3.77 -8.72 1.11
N SER A 125 4.05 -8.83 2.39
CA SER A 125 4.97 -9.83 2.93
C SER A 125 4.25 -10.79 3.89
N PRO A 126 3.31 -11.62 3.37
CA PRO A 126 2.53 -12.53 4.19
C PRO A 126 3.45 -13.53 4.91
N LEU A 127 3.18 -13.76 6.21
CA LEU A 127 3.92 -14.73 7.02
C LEU A 127 5.45 -14.56 6.98
N GLY A 128 5.94 -13.33 6.75
CA GLY A 128 7.36 -13.06 6.60
C GLY A 128 7.97 -13.50 5.25
N LEU A 129 7.15 -13.97 4.31
CA LEU A 129 7.57 -14.22 2.94
C LEU A 129 7.64 -12.89 2.20
N PHE A 130 8.85 -12.48 1.86
CA PHE A 130 9.09 -11.15 1.32
C PHE A 130 8.42 -10.97 -0.05
N ASN A 131 7.58 -9.93 -0.16
CA ASN A 131 6.89 -9.48 -1.38
C ASN A 131 6.21 -10.58 -2.21
N THR A 132 5.12 -11.08 -1.67
CA THR A 132 4.21 -11.97 -2.40
C THR A 132 3.19 -11.14 -3.18
N VAL A 133 2.97 -11.51 -4.43
CA VAL A 133 2.00 -10.88 -5.34
C VAL A 133 0.82 -11.83 -5.55
N SER A 134 -0.40 -11.31 -5.39
CA SER A 134 -1.64 -12.05 -5.65
C SER A 134 -2.65 -11.17 -6.35
N ASP A 135 -3.63 -11.75 -7.03
CA ASP A 135 -4.68 -11.04 -7.75
C ASP A 135 -6.08 -11.40 -7.25
N GLY A 136 -7.02 -10.55 -7.57
CA GLY A 136 -8.42 -10.72 -7.22
C GLY A 136 -9.27 -9.58 -7.77
N ILE A 137 -10.40 -9.35 -7.14
CA ILE A 137 -11.34 -8.28 -7.50
C ILE A 137 -11.75 -7.49 -6.26
N ILE A 138 -12.23 -6.26 -6.45
CA ILE A 138 -12.98 -5.55 -5.43
C ILE A 138 -14.33 -6.28 -5.26
N SER A 139 -14.59 -6.77 -4.06
CA SER A 139 -15.84 -7.46 -3.74
C SER A 139 -16.87 -6.57 -3.06
N GLY A 140 -16.46 -5.45 -2.51
CA GLY A 140 -17.38 -4.51 -1.88
C GLY A 140 -16.69 -3.31 -1.25
N PHE A 141 -17.51 -2.39 -0.78
CA PHE A 141 -17.10 -1.20 -0.04
C PHE A 141 -17.68 -1.30 1.36
N ARG A 142 -16.88 -1.02 2.38
CA ARG A 142 -17.27 -1.14 3.78
C ARG A 142 -16.89 0.12 4.55
N THR A 143 -17.67 0.41 5.59
CA THR A 143 -17.31 1.43 6.59
C THR A 143 -17.10 0.73 7.92
N VAL A 144 -15.93 0.89 8.50
CA VAL A 144 -15.57 0.35 9.82
C VAL A 144 -15.15 1.51 10.70
N GLY A 145 -16.02 1.91 11.62
CA GLY A 145 -15.82 3.14 12.38
C GLY A 145 -15.81 4.36 11.45
N ARG A 146 -14.69 5.07 11.40
CA ARG A 146 -14.48 6.22 10.49
C ARG A 146 -13.71 5.85 9.21
N ARG A 147 -13.40 4.57 9.02
CA ARG A 147 -12.60 4.09 7.91
C ARG A 147 -13.48 3.72 6.73
N SER A 148 -13.18 4.29 5.57
CA SER A 148 -13.66 3.77 4.29
C SER A 148 -12.74 2.65 3.83
N MET A 149 -13.28 1.46 3.64
CA MET A 149 -12.52 0.25 3.35
C MET A 149 -12.95 -0.35 2.03
N LEU A 150 -11.98 -0.87 1.29
CA LEU A 150 -12.20 -1.76 0.15
C LEU A 150 -12.16 -3.20 0.63
N GLN A 151 -13.20 -3.98 0.32
CA GLN A 151 -13.15 -5.43 0.46
C GLN A 151 -12.69 -6.04 -0.86
N PHE A 152 -11.78 -7.00 -0.82
CA PHE A 152 -11.22 -7.61 -2.02
C PHE A 152 -10.94 -9.10 -1.82
N THR A 153 -10.73 -9.84 -2.92
CA THR A 153 -10.60 -11.29 -2.91
C THR A 153 -9.17 -11.80 -3.03
N ALA A 154 -8.21 -10.95 -3.42
CA ALA A 154 -6.81 -11.36 -3.51
C ALA A 154 -6.34 -11.91 -2.15
N PRO A 155 -5.70 -13.10 -2.10
CA PRO A 155 -5.25 -13.70 -0.86
C PRO A 155 -4.24 -12.82 -0.11
N THR A 156 -4.48 -12.64 1.19
CA THR A 156 -3.57 -11.96 2.13
C THR A 156 -3.53 -12.73 3.45
N SER A 157 -2.53 -12.47 4.27
CA SER A 157 -2.40 -13.07 5.60
C SER A 157 -1.60 -12.15 6.53
N HIS A 158 -1.30 -12.62 7.75
CA HIS A 158 -0.45 -11.89 8.70
C HIS A 158 0.88 -11.48 8.04
N GLY A 159 1.29 -10.23 8.25
CA GLY A 159 2.46 -9.63 7.62
C GLY A 159 2.13 -8.85 6.34
N SER A 160 0.96 -9.09 5.71
CA SER A 160 0.48 -8.30 4.57
C SER A 160 -0.05 -6.92 4.98
N SER A 161 -0.36 -6.70 6.27
CA SER A 161 -0.80 -5.39 6.77
C SER A 161 0.20 -4.29 6.44
N GLY A 162 -0.28 -3.21 5.86
CA GLY A 162 0.52 -2.11 5.35
C GLY A 162 0.97 -2.27 3.90
N GLY A 163 0.72 -3.42 3.27
CA GLY A 163 1.02 -3.68 1.88
C GLY A 163 0.11 -2.94 0.91
N ALA A 164 0.42 -3.05 -0.38
CA ALA A 164 -0.24 -2.32 -1.45
C ALA A 164 -1.39 -3.11 -2.06
N LEU A 165 -2.55 -2.47 -2.22
CA LEU A 165 -3.59 -2.88 -3.13
C LEU A 165 -3.56 -1.97 -4.36
N LEU A 166 -3.36 -2.55 -5.54
CA LEU A 166 -3.15 -1.83 -6.78
C LEU A 166 -4.31 -2.04 -7.76
N ASP A 167 -4.58 -1.03 -8.59
CA ASP A 167 -5.34 -1.24 -9.83
C ASP A 167 -4.43 -1.85 -10.92
N LEU A 168 -5.00 -2.18 -12.08
CA LEU A 168 -4.22 -2.75 -13.18
C LEU A 168 -3.35 -1.73 -13.93
N TYR A 169 -3.40 -0.46 -13.54
CA TYR A 169 -2.56 0.61 -14.11
C TYR A 169 -1.36 0.95 -13.22
N GLY A 170 -1.18 0.22 -12.12
CA GLY A 170 -0.08 0.43 -11.19
C GLY A 170 -0.30 1.53 -10.17
N ASN A 171 -1.53 1.97 -9.95
CA ASN A 171 -1.85 2.95 -8.92
C ASN A 171 -2.22 2.27 -7.61
N LEU A 172 -1.79 2.88 -6.50
CA LEU A 172 -2.22 2.48 -5.16
C LEU A 172 -3.68 2.90 -4.94
N ILE A 173 -4.56 1.93 -4.75
CA ILE A 173 -5.97 2.18 -4.45
C ILE A 173 -6.31 1.92 -2.99
N GLY A 174 -5.45 1.22 -2.26
CA GLY A 174 -5.65 0.96 -0.84
C GLY A 174 -4.40 0.45 -0.14
N VAL A 175 -4.40 0.57 1.17
CA VAL A 175 -3.41 -0.05 2.07
C VAL A 175 -4.06 -1.25 2.74
N ILE A 176 -3.47 -2.44 2.54
CA ILE A 176 -3.99 -3.69 3.06
C ILE A 176 -3.98 -3.65 4.58
N THR A 177 -5.13 -3.97 5.18
CA THR A 177 -5.29 -4.15 6.60
C THR A 177 -5.65 -5.61 6.86
N ALA A 178 -4.66 -6.43 7.21
CA ALA A 178 -4.89 -7.84 7.55
C ALA A 178 -5.26 -7.97 9.02
N GLY A 179 -6.26 -8.80 9.30
CA GLY A 179 -6.57 -9.24 10.64
C GLY A 179 -7.79 -8.60 11.30
N PHE A 180 -8.98 -8.99 10.85
CA PHE A 180 -10.11 -9.09 11.75
C PHE A 180 -10.22 -10.57 12.17
N ASP A 181 -9.94 -10.83 13.43
CA ASP A 181 -9.82 -12.19 14.03
C ASP A 181 -11.13 -12.98 14.11
N ASP A 182 -12.20 -12.57 13.46
CA ASP A 182 -13.49 -13.26 13.51
C ASP A 182 -13.69 -14.30 12.39
N GLY A 183 -12.65 -15.08 12.14
CA GLY A 183 -12.83 -16.42 11.51
C GLY A 183 -13.31 -16.46 10.06
N GLN A 184 -13.36 -15.35 9.37
CA GLN A 184 -13.69 -15.29 7.94
C GLN A 184 -12.69 -14.39 7.22
N ASN A 185 -12.13 -14.90 6.14
CA ASN A 185 -11.14 -14.25 5.27
C ASN A 185 -11.69 -12.94 4.66
N LEU A 186 -11.88 -11.93 5.49
CA LEU A 186 -12.23 -10.59 5.03
C LEU A 186 -10.93 -9.84 4.73
N ASN A 187 -10.57 -9.81 3.46
CA ASN A 187 -9.47 -8.98 3.00
C ASN A 187 -9.97 -7.55 2.83
N LEU A 188 -9.46 -6.65 3.67
CA LEU A 188 -9.82 -5.25 3.67
C LEU A 188 -8.60 -4.37 3.43
N ALA A 189 -8.82 -3.21 2.80
CA ALA A 189 -7.81 -2.18 2.62
C ALA A 189 -8.40 -0.81 2.90
N VAL A 190 -7.63 0.06 3.56
CA VAL A 190 -7.98 1.48 3.71
C VAL A 190 -7.94 2.12 2.33
N ASP A 191 -9.01 2.81 1.92
CA ASP A 191 -9.16 3.31 0.56
C ASP A 191 -8.24 4.50 0.22
N TYR A 192 -8.06 4.75 -1.08
CA TYR A 192 -7.18 5.82 -1.59
C TYR A 192 -7.63 7.22 -1.18
N GLN A 193 -8.92 7.46 -0.97
CA GLN A 193 -9.43 8.79 -0.56
C GLN A 193 -8.96 9.13 0.86
N SER A 194 -9.04 8.17 1.77
CA SER A 194 -8.49 8.30 3.12
C SER A 194 -6.97 8.48 3.10
N ILE A 195 -6.27 7.76 2.21
CA ILE A 195 -4.82 7.90 2.05
C ILE A 195 -4.46 9.31 1.58
N LEU A 196 -5.13 9.82 0.54
CA LEU A 196 -4.87 11.16 0.00
C LEU A 196 -5.11 12.26 1.03
N GLU A 197 -6.17 12.15 1.82
CA GLU A 197 -6.46 13.08 2.90
C GLU A 197 -5.38 13.02 3.98
N PHE A 198 -5.05 11.81 4.43
CA PHE A 198 -4.04 11.58 5.47
C PHE A 198 -2.64 12.06 5.06
N ALA A 199 -2.23 11.77 3.82
CA ALA A 199 -0.91 12.09 3.31
C ALA A 199 -0.79 13.49 2.69
N ARG A 200 -1.83 14.33 2.82
CA ARG A 200 -1.82 15.71 2.29
C ARG A 200 -0.59 16.48 2.77
N GLY A 201 0.13 17.08 1.83
CA GLY A 201 1.37 17.81 2.09
C GLY A 201 2.64 16.95 2.15
N LEU A 202 2.52 15.64 2.02
CA LEU A 202 3.64 14.68 2.04
C LEU A 202 3.83 13.94 0.70
N LEU A 203 3.07 14.29 -0.33
CA LEU A 203 3.09 13.65 -1.65
C LEU A 203 3.77 14.53 -2.70
#